data_9d80f3bd8b6904ce4f4f72c073ba0ab8
#
_entry.id   9d80f3bd8b6904ce4f4f72c073ba0ab8
#
_cell.length_a   1.000
_cell.length_b   1.000
_cell.length_c   1.000
_cell.angle_alpha   90.00
_cell.angle_beta   90.00
_cell.angle_gamma   90.00
#
_symmetry.space_group_name_H-M   'P 1'
#
loop_
_entity.id
_entity.type
_entity.pdbx_description
1 polymer ?
#
loop_
_entity_poly.entity_id
_entity_poly.type
_entity_poly.pdbx_seq_one_letter_code
_entity_poly.pdbx_strand_id
1 'polypeptide(L)'
;MSLAHKSQSALEYMMTYGWAILIIVIVAGVLYSLGIFSPSSSLSSTVTGFSNLGSVTGECTANGVLRIDLGDSTGYPINITGVTAKLSTGQISTFKPNSTVDPNPIIQPTSSYIFSVPNICPAAGSRYSLAMTVNYTEPGQAFPGPYTSTGTVSGTSSSLSLPAYVAEFFGQNSTDGGGSPISTIEISNLAMETNSPKTFSMWVYMSSISGVNSVQPFIQLLCSGSMSPLGLNSGSIWGSVWSLPDLVSPGVHQGEWYDTVLSYNNATGNDSLYVNGNLVSSNIGEESWPPGSVCFYLGYPNGHPTSVYASGNTPSIVSTIDGFVSNLQYYNHSLSPAQIKQLYTSGLTGKPISGMNVDVFWPLNGSAVDYSGNGKNGIVSEVLFTSNYQDTELS
;
A
#
# COMPACT_ATOMS: atom_id res chain seq x y z
N MET A 1 21.04 58.12 48.99
CA MET A 1 21.98 57.03 48.64
C MET A 1 21.33 55.67 48.86
N SER A 2 20.30 55.26 48.11
CA SER A 2 19.57 53.98 48.37
C SER A 2 18.82 53.43 47.14
N LEU A 3 19.24 53.74 45.93
CA LEU A 3 18.63 53.20 44.69
C LEU A 3 19.51 52.16 43.99
N ALA A 4 20.79 52.10 44.26
CA ALA A 4 21.72 51.19 43.60
C ALA A 4 21.60 49.73 44.02
N HIS A 5 21.24 49.45 45.26
CA HIS A 5 21.10 48.06 45.78
C HIS A 5 19.85 47.32 45.29
N LYS A 6 18.76 48.03 44.94
CA LYS A 6 17.52 47.37 44.44
C LYS A 6 17.63 46.92 42.98
N SER A 7 18.44 47.59 42.15
CA SER A 7 18.60 47.19 40.76
C SER A 7 19.53 45.99 40.59
N GLN A 8 20.54 45.83 41.47
CA GLN A 8 21.49 44.73 41.44
C GLN A 8 20.80 43.39 41.79
N SER A 9 19.94 43.39 42.81
CA SER A 9 19.14 42.22 43.20
C SER A 9 18.15 41.79 42.12
N ALA A 10 17.56 42.72 41.37
CA ALA A 10 16.64 42.41 40.29
C ALA A 10 17.36 41.77 39.08
N LEU A 11 18.59 42.23 38.78
CA LEU A 11 19.39 41.70 37.68
C LEU A 11 19.92 40.28 37.96
N GLU A 12 20.34 40.01 39.20
CA GLU A 12 20.76 38.67 39.65
C GLU A 12 19.58 37.69 39.62
N TYR A 13 18.38 38.12 40.04
CA TYR A 13 17.16 37.32 39.97
C TYR A 13 16.79 37.01 38.52
N MET A 14 16.82 37.99 37.62
CA MET A 14 16.55 37.78 36.20
C MET A 14 17.55 36.83 35.52
N MET A 15 18.84 36.92 35.87
CA MET A 15 19.85 36.00 35.32
C MET A 15 19.64 34.57 35.80
N THR A 16 19.34 34.34 37.07
CA THR A 16 19.09 33.00 37.63
C THR A 16 17.83 32.36 37.03
N TYR A 17 16.74 33.12 36.90
CA TYR A 17 15.51 32.63 36.23
C TYR A 17 15.66 32.47 34.73
N GLY A 18 16.46 33.31 34.06
CA GLY A 18 16.77 33.17 32.63
C GLY A 18 17.46 31.86 32.31
N TRP A 19 18.45 31.44 33.12
CA TRP A 19 19.08 30.13 32.97
C TRP A 19 18.11 28.96 33.22
N ALA A 20 17.25 29.07 34.24
CA ALA A 20 16.26 28.05 34.54
C ALA A 20 15.26 27.88 33.39
N ILE A 21 14.75 28.97 32.81
CA ILE A 21 13.85 28.95 31.66
C ILE A 21 14.57 28.37 30.44
N LEU A 22 15.81 28.75 30.19
CA LEU A 22 16.59 28.24 29.07
C LEU A 22 16.78 26.70 29.15
N ILE A 23 17.09 26.19 30.35
CA ILE A 23 17.23 24.75 30.57
C ILE A 23 15.87 24.03 30.31
N ILE A 24 14.78 24.60 30.83
CA ILE A 24 13.42 24.03 30.61
C ILE A 24 13.07 23.99 29.11
N VAL A 25 13.36 25.04 28.34
CA VAL A 25 13.11 25.12 26.92
C VAL A 25 13.97 24.10 26.14
N ILE A 26 15.25 23.97 26.50
CA ILE A 26 16.15 22.98 25.88
C ILE A 26 15.64 21.56 26.18
N VAL A 27 15.34 21.26 27.44
CA VAL A 27 14.81 19.93 27.83
C VAL A 27 13.47 19.65 27.15
N ALA A 28 12.56 20.62 27.11
CA ALA A 28 11.30 20.47 26.38
C ALA A 28 11.50 20.23 24.87
N GLY A 29 12.45 20.95 24.26
CA GLY A 29 12.82 20.75 22.85
C GLY A 29 13.43 19.36 22.59
N VAL A 30 14.30 18.88 23.46
CA VAL A 30 14.86 17.53 23.38
C VAL A 30 13.78 16.47 23.59
N LEU A 31 12.91 16.62 24.58
CA LEU A 31 11.80 15.70 24.81
C LEU A 31 10.81 15.69 23.64
N TYR A 32 10.57 16.86 23.02
CA TYR A 32 9.77 16.96 21.80
C TYR A 32 10.43 16.25 20.60
N SER A 33 11.74 16.46 20.40
CA SER A 33 12.48 15.80 19.31
C SER A 33 12.63 14.28 19.49
N LEU A 34 12.58 13.78 20.72
CA LEU A 34 12.54 12.36 21.05
C LEU A 34 11.13 11.75 20.96
N GLY A 35 10.12 12.53 20.53
CA GLY A 35 8.77 12.04 20.37
C GLY A 35 8.02 11.67 21.66
N ILE A 36 8.56 12.03 22.84
CA ILE A 36 7.97 11.67 24.15
C ILE A 36 6.56 12.30 24.33
N PHE A 37 6.31 13.43 23.66
CA PHE A 37 5.00 14.08 23.63
C PHE A 37 4.14 13.67 22.43
N SER A 38 4.61 12.73 21.59
CA SER A 38 3.81 12.18 20.50
C SER A 38 3.07 10.95 21.02
N PRO A 39 1.77 11.03 21.31
CA PRO A 39 1.03 9.91 21.90
C PRO A 39 0.84 8.72 20.94
N SER A 40 1.34 8.81 19.71
CA SER A 40 1.15 7.81 18.67
C SER A 40 2.13 6.62 18.71
N SER A 41 3.19 6.67 19.50
CA SER A 41 4.25 5.64 19.44
C SER A 41 4.23 4.58 20.56
N SER A 42 3.24 4.58 21.45
CA SER A 42 3.23 3.63 22.58
C SER A 42 1.85 3.10 22.98
N LEU A 43 0.91 3.06 22.04
CA LEU A 43 -0.42 2.52 22.30
C LEU A 43 -0.45 1.04 21.95
N SER A 44 0.18 0.23 22.79
CA SER A 44 0.05 -1.23 22.69
C SER A 44 -1.41 -1.62 22.87
N SER A 45 -1.95 -2.35 21.90
CA SER A 45 -3.23 -3.02 22.08
C SER A 45 -3.08 -4.10 23.15
N THR A 46 -4.09 -4.27 23.97
CA THR A 46 -4.15 -5.35 24.97
C THR A 46 -5.12 -6.40 24.46
N VAL A 47 -4.67 -7.65 24.41
CA VAL A 47 -5.50 -8.78 24.01
C VAL A 47 -5.66 -9.73 25.18
N THR A 48 -6.88 -10.20 25.40
CA THR A 48 -7.21 -11.17 26.45
C THR A 48 -8.18 -12.21 25.92
N GLY A 49 -8.05 -13.45 26.39
CA GLY A 49 -8.84 -14.58 25.90
C GLY A 49 -8.14 -15.33 24.76
N PHE A 50 -8.90 -15.85 23.82
CA PHE A 50 -8.44 -16.64 22.66
C PHE A 50 -7.71 -17.91 23.04
N SER A 51 -8.39 -18.78 23.84
CA SER A 51 -7.91 -20.13 24.08
C SER A 51 -7.71 -20.86 22.75
N ASN A 52 -6.59 -21.56 22.56
CA ASN A 52 -6.20 -22.31 21.39
C ASN A 52 -5.73 -21.51 20.17
N LEU A 53 -5.81 -20.18 20.19
CA LEU A 53 -5.12 -19.33 19.22
C LEU A 53 -3.84 -18.78 19.84
N GLY A 54 -2.75 -18.79 19.10
CA GLY A 54 -1.44 -18.29 19.53
C GLY A 54 -1.41 -16.77 19.67
N SER A 55 -0.26 -16.17 19.56
CA SER A 55 -0.10 -14.72 19.72
C SER A 55 -1.17 -13.97 18.92
N VAL A 56 -2.09 -13.34 19.64
CA VAL A 56 -3.12 -12.51 19.00
C VAL A 56 -2.75 -11.07 19.26
N THR A 57 -2.64 -10.29 18.19
CA THR A 57 -2.49 -8.84 18.26
C THR A 57 -3.57 -8.17 17.43
N GLY A 58 -3.91 -6.94 17.74
CA GLY A 58 -4.96 -6.25 17.00
C GLY A 58 -4.83 -4.74 17.08
N GLU A 59 -5.08 -4.07 15.97
CA GLU A 59 -4.98 -2.62 15.84
C GLU A 59 -6.20 -2.06 15.11
N CYS A 60 -6.76 -0.98 15.66
CA CYS A 60 -7.76 -0.18 14.99
C CYS A 60 -7.12 0.96 14.21
N THR A 61 -7.44 1.07 12.92
CA THR A 61 -6.95 2.12 12.04
C THR A 61 -7.92 3.29 11.90
N ALA A 62 -7.43 4.46 11.46
CA ALA A 62 -8.22 5.69 11.34
C ALA A 62 -9.41 5.59 10.38
N ASN A 63 -9.35 4.70 9.39
CA ASN A 63 -10.41 4.46 8.41
C ASN A 63 -11.43 3.41 8.85
N GLY A 64 -11.46 3.05 10.14
CA GLY A 64 -12.46 2.17 10.70
C GLY A 64 -12.19 0.67 10.56
N VAL A 65 -11.00 0.27 10.11
CA VAL A 65 -10.61 -1.12 9.94
C VAL A 65 -9.91 -1.65 11.18
N LEU A 66 -10.35 -2.80 11.69
CA LEU A 66 -9.59 -3.58 12.67
C LEU A 66 -8.70 -4.56 11.91
N ARG A 67 -7.39 -4.44 12.09
CA ARG A 67 -6.43 -5.46 11.67
C ARG A 67 -6.11 -6.35 12.87
N ILE A 68 -6.24 -7.63 12.69
CA ILE A 68 -5.98 -8.62 13.74
C ILE A 68 -5.07 -9.72 13.21
N ASP A 69 -3.93 -9.91 13.85
CA ASP A 69 -3.02 -11.01 13.61
C ASP A 69 -3.41 -12.17 14.50
N LEU A 70 -3.75 -13.31 13.89
CA LEU A 70 -4.15 -14.54 14.57
C LEU A 70 -3.09 -15.61 14.36
N GLY A 71 -2.39 -16.01 15.44
CA GLY A 71 -1.46 -17.11 15.42
C GLY A 71 -2.14 -18.43 15.76
N ASP A 72 -1.56 -19.52 15.28
CA ASP A 72 -1.98 -20.88 15.62
C ASP A 72 -1.14 -21.47 16.75
N SER A 73 -1.80 -21.96 17.81
CA SER A 73 -1.18 -22.72 18.92
C SER A 73 -1.82 -24.08 19.15
N THR A 74 -2.69 -24.54 18.26
CA THR A 74 -3.36 -25.84 18.40
C THR A 74 -2.42 -27.01 18.11
N GLY A 75 -1.35 -26.77 17.35
CA GLY A 75 -0.42 -27.79 16.87
C GLY A 75 -0.85 -28.49 15.58
N TYR A 76 -1.99 -28.08 15.01
CA TYR A 76 -2.53 -28.58 13.74
C TYR A 76 -2.92 -27.41 12.86
N PRO A 77 -2.80 -27.49 11.52
CA PRO A 77 -3.24 -26.40 10.65
C PRO A 77 -4.70 -26.03 10.92
N ILE A 78 -4.96 -24.75 11.10
CA ILE A 78 -6.32 -24.23 11.28
C ILE A 78 -6.79 -23.48 10.03
N ASN A 79 -8.07 -23.66 9.70
CA ASN A 79 -8.73 -22.92 8.62
C ASN A 79 -9.75 -21.97 9.24
N ILE A 80 -9.53 -20.66 9.10
CA ILE A 80 -10.44 -19.62 9.63
C ILE A 80 -11.66 -19.53 8.73
N THR A 81 -12.84 -19.69 9.32
CA THR A 81 -14.13 -19.65 8.63
C THR A 81 -14.91 -18.36 8.88
N GLY A 82 -14.49 -17.56 9.85
CA GLY A 82 -15.08 -16.27 10.12
C GLY A 82 -14.51 -15.58 11.35
N VAL A 83 -14.41 -14.26 11.28
CA VAL A 83 -14.01 -13.38 12.38
C VAL A 83 -15.12 -12.37 12.60
N THR A 84 -15.67 -12.31 13.79
CA THR A 84 -16.70 -11.34 14.18
C THR A 84 -16.15 -10.44 15.28
N ALA A 85 -16.25 -9.14 15.09
CA ALA A 85 -15.90 -8.13 16.10
C ALA A 85 -17.15 -7.36 16.52
N LYS A 86 -17.29 -7.11 17.82
CA LYS A 86 -18.38 -6.33 18.41
C LYS A 86 -17.81 -5.24 19.32
N LEU A 87 -18.06 -4.00 18.95
CA LEU A 87 -17.68 -2.84 19.75
C LEU A 87 -18.59 -2.73 21.00
N SER A 88 -18.06 -2.17 22.08
CA SER A 88 -18.80 -1.93 23.32
C SER A 88 -20.08 -1.07 23.12
N THR A 89 -20.13 -0.25 22.07
CA THR A 89 -21.32 0.53 21.66
C THR A 89 -22.43 -0.30 21.02
N GLY A 90 -22.16 -1.59 20.72
CA GLY A 90 -23.10 -2.52 20.10
C GLY A 90 -22.91 -2.71 18.60
N GLN A 91 -22.05 -1.94 17.93
CA GLN A 91 -21.71 -2.13 16.52
C GLN A 91 -21.05 -3.48 16.34
N ILE A 92 -21.42 -4.19 15.28
CA ILE A 92 -20.89 -5.53 14.93
C ILE A 92 -20.43 -5.51 13.48
N SER A 93 -19.27 -6.08 13.23
CA SER A 93 -18.78 -6.37 11.90
C SER A 93 -18.24 -7.80 11.84
N THR A 94 -18.43 -8.45 10.71
CA THR A 94 -18.00 -9.84 10.49
C THR A 94 -17.26 -9.93 9.18
N PHE A 95 -16.08 -10.50 9.23
CA PHE A 95 -15.33 -10.95 8.06
C PHE A 95 -15.56 -12.45 7.86
N LYS A 96 -15.78 -12.86 6.61
CA LYS A 96 -15.79 -14.26 6.18
C LYS A 96 -14.94 -14.39 4.93
N PRO A 97 -13.97 -15.32 4.92
CA PRO A 97 -13.22 -15.60 3.70
C PRO A 97 -14.15 -15.98 2.54
N ASN A 98 -13.77 -15.61 1.33
CA ASN A 98 -14.47 -16.00 0.11
C ASN A 98 -13.45 -16.34 -0.99
N SER A 99 -13.91 -16.74 -2.19
CA SER A 99 -13.03 -17.19 -3.26
C SER A 99 -12.11 -16.10 -3.85
N THR A 100 -12.35 -14.83 -3.57
CA THR A 100 -11.60 -13.69 -4.13
C THR A 100 -10.94 -12.83 -3.06
N VAL A 101 -11.38 -12.95 -1.80
CA VAL A 101 -10.86 -12.17 -0.67
C VAL A 101 -10.48 -13.13 0.45
N ASP A 102 -9.20 -13.20 0.76
CA ASP A 102 -8.59 -14.13 1.72
C ASP A 102 -9.16 -15.57 1.57
N PRO A 103 -8.99 -16.20 0.40
CA PRO A 103 -9.60 -17.50 0.13
C PRO A 103 -8.98 -18.58 1.01
N ASN A 104 -9.79 -19.14 1.92
CA ASN A 104 -9.39 -20.25 2.79
C ASN A 104 -8.04 -20.06 3.49
N PRO A 105 -7.87 -19.03 4.31
CA PRO A 105 -6.61 -18.82 5.02
C PRO A 105 -6.36 -19.97 5.98
N ILE A 106 -5.38 -20.83 5.62
CA ILE A 106 -4.91 -21.92 6.45
C ILE A 106 -3.68 -21.45 7.19
N ILE A 107 -3.80 -21.31 8.49
CA ILE A 107 -2.68 -20.95 9.36
C ILE A 107 -1.98 -22.23 9.79
N GLN A 108 -0.70 -22.33 9.46
CA GLN A 108 0.13 -23.46 9.88
C GLN A 108 0.51 -23.33 11.37
N PRO A 109 0.79 -24.44 12.06
CA PRO A 109 1.28 -24.40 13.44
C PRO A 109 2.47 -23.47 13.60
N THR A 110 2.45 -22.59 14.60
CA THR A 110 3.45 -21.56 14.90
C THR A 110 3.52 -20.40 13.89
N SER A 111 2.64 -20.37 12.90
CA SER A 111 2.49 -19.23 11.97
C SER A 111 1.32 -18.33 12.39
N SER A 112 1.23 -17.18 11.78
CA SER A 112 0.10 -16.26 11.95
C SER A 112 -0.42 -15.72 10.62
N TYR A 113 -1.61 -15.14 10.67
CA TYR A 113 -2.24 -14.51 9.49
C TYR A 113 -3.02 -13.27 9.93
N ILE A 114 -2.87 -12.18 9.17
CA ILE A 114 -3.53 -10.91 9.45
C ILE A 114 -4.89 -10.88 8.75
N PHE A 115 -5.95 -10.65 9.52
CA PHE A 115 -7.30 -10.44 9.02
C PHE A 115 -7.72 -8.99 9.18
N SER A 116 -8.51 -8.49 8.25
CA SER A 116 -9.12 -7.17 8.33
C SER A 116 -10.63 -7.27 8.52
N VAL A 117 -11.12 -6.63 9.58
CA VAL A 117 -12.57 -6.50 9.85
C VAL A 117 -12.96 -5.04 9.60
N PRO A 118 -13.65 -4.72 8.50
CA PRO A 118 -13.96 -3.35 8.14
C PRO A 118 -15.09 -2.75 8.98
N ASN A 119 -15.15 -1.43 9.01
CA ASN A 119 -16.25 -0.65 9.60
C ASN A 119 -16.58 -0.98 11.07
N ILE A 120 -15.56 -1.19 11.91
CA ILE A 120 -15.76 -1.53 13.32
C ILE A 120 -14.99 -0.61 14.27
N CYS A 121 -13.92 0.01 13.82
CA CYS A 121 -13.08 0.85 14.65
C CYS A 121 -13.63 2.28 14.80
N PRO A 122 -13.49 2.90 15.99
CA PRO A 122 -13.86 4.30 16.18
C PRO A 122 -12.84 5.24 15.53
N ALA A 123 -13.14 6.55 15.55
CA ALA A 123 -12.24 7.57 15.02
C ALA A 123 -10.85 7.54 15.68
N ALA A 124 -9.84 8.01 14.94
CA ALA A 124 -8.46 8.09 15.42
C ALA A 124 -8.35 8.77 16.80
N GLY A 125 -7.50 8.25 17.66
CA GLY A 125 -7.31 8.72 19.03
C GLY A 125 -8.38 8.26 20.03
N SER A 126 -9.47 7.63 19.59
CA SER A 126 -10.52 7.10 20.44
C SER A 126 -10.15 5.75 21.04
N ARG A 127 -10.47 5.52 22.30
CA ARG A 127 -10.32 4.21 22.94
C ARG A 127 -11.38 3.24 22.44
N TYR A 128 -11.01 1.98 22.29
CA TYR A 128 -11.91 0.91 21.90
C TYR A 128 -11.75 -0.33 22.79
N SER A 129 -12.81 -1.11 22.88
CA SER A 129 -12.81 -2.47 23.41
C SER A 129 -13.75 -3.29 22.53
N LEU A 130 -13.20 -4.30 21.88
CA LEU A 130 -13.86 -5.16 20.90
C LEU A 130 -13.93 -6.58 21.45
N ALA A 131 -15.16 -7.05 21.70
CA ALA A 131 -15.38 -8.48 21.93
C ALA A 131 -15.31 -9.21 20.58
N MET A 132 -14.48 -10.24 20.49
CA MET A 132 -14.23 -10.95 19.24
C MET A 132 -14.59 -12.42 19.35
N THR A 133 -15.03 -12.96 18.21
CA THR A 133 -15.32 -14.39 18.03
C THR A 133 -14.63 -14.85 16.75
N VAL A 134 -13.78 -15.83 16.85
CA VAL A 134 -13.08 -16.47 15.73
C VAL A 134 -13.60 -17.88 15.57
N ASN A 135 -14.15 -18.20 14.40
CA ASN A 135 -14.60 -19.52 14.03
C ASN A 135 -13.57 -20.17 13.11
N TYR A 136 -13.21 -21.41 13.40
CA TYR A 136 -12.21 -22.14 12.63
C TYR A 136 -12.48 -23.65 12.59
N THR A 137 -11.80 -24.33 11.71
CA THR A 137 -11.76 -25.79 11.61
C THR A 137 -10.31 -26.28 11.62
N GLU A 138 -10.08 -27.54 11.97
CA GLU A 138 -8.78 -28.22 11.94
C GLU A 138 -8.80 -29.32 10.86
N PRO A 139 -8.50 -29.00 9.60
CA PRO A 139 -8.53 -29.98 8.52
C PRO A 139 -7.59 -31.16 8.78
N GLY A 140 -8.03 -32.38 8.50
CA GLY A 140 -7.23 -33.60 8.68
C GLY A 140 -7.32 -34.21 10.04
N GLN A 141 -8.07 -33.62 10.99
CA GLN A 141 -8.33 -34.24 12.30
C GLN A 141 -9.55 -35.13 12.28
N ALA A 142 -9.62 -36.09 13.23
CA ALA A 142 -10.78 -36.96 13.42
C ALA A 142 -12.05 -36.17 13.78
N PHE A 143 -11.87 -35.02 14.42
CA PHE A 143 -12.93 -34.05 14.75
C PHE A 143 -12.54 -32.66 14.25
N PRO A 144 -12.79 -32.37 12.99
CA PRO A 144 -12.31 -31.13 12.36
C PRO A 144 -13.00 -29.83 12.83
N GLY A 145 -13.97 -29.91 13.69
CA GLY A 145 -14.74 -28.77 14.17
C GLY A 145 -16.14 -28.70 13.57
N PRO A 146 -16.82 -27.56 13.59
CA PRO A 146 -16.28 -26.20 13.82
C PRO A 146 -15.95 -25.87 15.28
N TYR A 147 -14.89 -25.11 15.47
CA TYR A 147 -14.46 -24.58 16.76
C TYR A 147 -14.67 -23.07 16.85
N THR A 148 -14.77 -22.56 18.06
CA THR A 148 -14.91 -21.14 18.34
C THR A 148 -13.93 -20.71 19.42
N SER A 149 -13.16 -19.67 19.15
CA SER A 149 -12.32 -18.99 20.14
C SER A 149 -12.83 -17.57 20.36
N THR A 150 -12.91 -17.13 21.61
CA THR A 150 -13.39 -15.80 21.95
C THR A 150 -12.39 -15.04 22.79
N GLY A 151 -12.35 -13.72 22.61
CA GLY A 151 -11.46 -12.85 23.34
C GLY A 151 -11.86 -11.39 23.23
N THR A 152 -11.02 -10.53 23.77
CA THR A 152 -11.21 -9.07 23.73
C THR A 152 -9.93 -8.41 23.26
N VAL A 153 -10.06 -7.47 22.32
CA VAL A 153 -8.99 -6.59 21.86
C VAL A 153 -9.33 -5.17 22.28
N SER A 154 -8.44 -4.53 23.02
CA SER A 154 -8.65 -3.17 23.53
C SER A 154 -7.42 -2.31 23.23
N GLY A 155 -7.64 -1.03 22.95
CA GLY A 155 -6.56 -0.09 22.65
C GLY A 155 -7.06 1.31 22.36
N THR A 156 -6.24 2.05 21.65
CA THR A 156 -6.60 3.36 21.08
C THR A 156 -6.44 3.29 19.57
N SER A 157 -7.45 3.77 18.84
CA SER A 157 -7.42 3.78 17.38
C SER A 157 -6.27 4.65 16.88
N SER A 158 -5.44 4.10 15.99
CA SER A 158 -4.29 4.82 15.42
C SER A 158 -4.76 5.91 14.45
N SER A 159 -3.85 6.83 14.13
CA SER A 159 -4.08 7.82 13.08
C SER A 159 -3.78 7.27 11.69
N LEU A 160 -3.22 6.07 11.62
CA LEU A 160 -2.83 5.43 10.38
C LEU A 160 -4.07 4.99 9.59
N SER A 161 -4.10 5.33 8.30
CA SER A 161 -5.17 4.92 7.38
C SER A 161 -4.64 3.84 6.44
N LEU A 162 -5.01 2.59 6.71
CA LEU A 162 -4.62 1.43 5.92
C LEU A 162 -5.83 0.84 5.20
N PRO A 163 -5.69 0.33 3.97
CA PRO A 163 -6.77 -0.41 3.32
C PRO A 163 -7.07 -1.71 4.06
N ALA A 164 -8.31 -2.17 3.99
CA ALA A 164 -8.66 -3.47 4.55
C ALA A 164 -8.01 -4.60 3.75
N TYR A 165 -7.91 -4.41 2.44
CA TYR A 165 -7.33 -5.37 1.50
C TYR A 165 -6.43 -4.68 0.50
N VAL A 166 -5.52 -5.45 -0.08
CA VAL A 166 -4.71 -5.07 -1.24
C VAL A 166 -4.78 -6.16 -2.30
N ALA A 167 -4.49 -5.84 -3.54
CA ALA A 167 -4.41 -6.84 -4.60
C ALA A 167 -3.06 -7.57 -4.54
N GLU A 168 -3.09 -8.89 -4.43
CA GLU A 168 -1.92 -9.78 -4.43
C GLU A 168 -1.73 -10.38 -5.82
N PHE A 169 -0.52 -10.25 -6.33
CA PHE A 169 -0.05 -10.79 -7.61
C PHE A 169 1.00 -11.85 -7.35
N PHE A 170 0.87 -12.98 -8.05
CA PHE A 170 1.77 -14.13 -7.90
C PHE A 170 2.79 -14.12 -9.03
N GLY A 171 4.02 -13.73 -8.74
CA GLY A 171 5.12 -13.63 -9.69
C GLY A 171 5.34 -14.92 -10.49
N GLN A 172 5.04 -14.91 -11.79
CA GLN A 172 5.28 -16.04 -12.68
C GLN A 172 6.18 -15.63 -13.82
N ASN A 173 7.11 -16.51 -14.18
CA ASN A 173 8.03 -16.28 -15.29
C ASN A 173 7.35 -16.63 -16.63
N SER A 174 7.40 -15.72 -17.59
CA SER A 174 6.85 -15.94 -18.93
C SER A 174 7.70 -16.84 -19.82
N THR A 175 8.83 -17.36 -19.34
CA THR A 175 9.73 -18.25 -20.10
C THR A 175 9.16 -19.63 -20.39
N ASP A 176 8.15 -20.03 -19.61
CA ASP A 176 7.51 -21.33 -19.77
C ASP A 176 6.32 -21.16 -20.70
N GLY A 177 6.48 -21.27 -21.99
CA GLY A 177 5.41 -21.26 -23.01
C GLY A 177 4.20 -22.17 -22.70
N GLY A 178 3.97 -22.50 -21.45
CA GLY A 178 2.93 -23.32 -20.86
C GLY A 178 2.01 -22.51 -19.98
N GLY A 179 0.88 -22.26 -20.47
CA GLY A 179 -0.48 -22.10 -20.00
C GLY A 179 -0.85 -21.93 -18.52
N SER A 180 0.03 -21.51 -17.64
CA SER A 180 -0.40 -21.15 -16.27
C SER A 180 -1.11 -19.80 -16.29
N PRO A 181 -2.24 -19.68 -15.60
CA PRO A 181 -2.93 -18.39 -15.48
C PRO A 181 -2.00 -17.37 -14.80
N ILE A 182 -1.98 -16.16 -15.34
CA ILE A 182 -1.11 -15.07 -14.88
C ILE A 182 -1.97 -14.02 -14.19
N SER A 183 -1.47 -13.52 -13.06
CA SER A 183 -2.14 -12.47 -12.27
C SER A 183 -2.20 -11.17 -13.06
N THR A 184 -3.41 -10.76 -13.44
CA THR A 184 -3.65 -9.49 -14.15
C THR A 184 -4.98 -8.86 -13.76
N ILE A 185 -5.04 -7.53 -13.89
CA ILE A 185 -6.30 -6.78 -13.89
C ILE A 185 -6.37 -5.99 -15.20
N GLU A 186 -7.42 -6.18 -16.00
CA GLU A 186 -7.53 -5.67 -17.35
C GLU A 186 -8.65 -4.63 -17.52
N ILE A 187 -8.39 -3.60 -18.33
CA ILE A 187 -9.40 -2.80 -19.04
C ILE A 187 -9.22 -3.03 -20.54
N SER A 188 -10.17 -3.65 -21.18
CA SER A 188 -10.05 -4.03 -22.61
C SER A 188 -10.13 -2.85 -23.57
N ASN A 189 -10.60 -1.68 -23.12
CA ASN A 189 -10.79 -0.51 -23.98
C ASN A 189 -10.63 0.78 -23.15
N LEU A 190 -9.39 1.22 -22.94
CA LEU A 190 -9.07 2.50 -22.36
C LEU A 190 -8.68 3.49 -23.47
N ALA A 191 -9.44 4.56 -23.64
CA ALA A 191 -9.10 5.60 -24.59
C ALA A 191 -7.85 6.36 -24.10
N MET A 192 -6.79 6.36 -24.92
CA MET A 192 -5.60 7.13 -24.68
C MET A 192 -5.28 7.96 -25.92
N GLU A 193 -5.11 9.25 -25.73
CA GLU A 193 -4.71 10.15 -26.81
C GLU A 193 -3.19 10.18 -26.94
N THR A 194 -2.71 10.20 -28.19
CA THR A 194 -1.30 10.41 -28.51
C THR A 194 -0.89 11.83 -28.08
N ASN A 195 0.33 11.96 -27.61
CA ASN A 195 0.92 13.25 -27.25
C ASN A 195 0.04 14.09 -26.31
N SER A 196 -0.70 13.46 -25.41
CA SER A 196 -1.49 14.12 -24.37
C SER A 196 -0.80 13.95 -23.01
N PRO A 197 -0.99 14.90 -22.07
CA PRO A 197 -0.40 14.76 -20.73
C PRO A 197 -1.03 13.58 -19.99
N LYS A 198 -0.21 12.84 -19.25
CA LYS A 198 -0.64 11.62 -18.54
C LYS A 198 0.07 11.46 -17.21
N THR A 199 -0.57 10.83 -16.26
CA THR A 199 0.07 10.39 -15.01
C THR A 199 -0.47 9.04 -14.61
N PHE A 200 0.44 8.09 -14.38
CA PHE A 200 0.17 6.80 -13.73
C PHE A 200 0.72 6.86 -12.31
N SER A 201 -0.07 6.48 -11.34
CA SER A 201 0.30 6.45 -9.94
C SER A 201 -0.21 5.16 -9.31
N MET A 202 0.63 4.48 -8.52
CA MET A 202 0.24 3.30 -7.78
C MET A 202 1.20 3.04 -6.63
N TRP A 203 0.71 2.34 -5.62
CA TRP A 203 1.53 1.74 -4.58
C TRP A 203 1.83 0.29 -4.93
N VAL A 204 3.09 -0.10 -4.82
CA VAL A 204 3.54 -1.48 -5.07
C VAL A 204 4.44 -1.95 -3.93
N TYR A 205 4.20 -3.17 -3.46
CA TYR A 205 5.05 -3.90 -2.54
C TYR A 205 5.63 -5.10 -3.26
N MET A 206 6.93 -5.26 -3.20
CA MET A 206 7.63 -6.34 -3.87
C MET A 206 7.99 -7.43 -2.89
N SER A 207 7.30 -8.58 -2.98
CA SER A 207 7.63 -9.77 -2.18
C SER A 207 8.92 -10.41 -2.67
N SER A 208 9.19 -10.32 -3.98
CA SER A 208 10.48 -10.68 -4.54
C SER A 208 10.92 -9.70 -5.62
N ILE A 209 12.23 -9.53 -5.75
CA ILE A 209 12.87 -8.77 -6.82
C ILE A 209 13.60 -9.76 -7.70
N SER A 210 13.13 -9.90 -8.94
CA SER A 210 13.79 -10.76 -9.92
C SER A 210 15.23 -10.32 -10.16
N GLY A 211 16.12 -11.29 -10.40
CA GLY A 211 17.56 -11.06 -10.50
C GLY A 211 17.99 -10.19 -11.69
N VAL A 212 19.29 -10.11 -11.92
CA VAL A 212 19.90 -9.33 -13.00
C VAL A 212 19.33 -9.77 -14.37
N ASN A 213 19.03 -8.80 -15.24
CA ASN A 213 18.40 -8.99 -16.57
C ASN A 213 16.95 -9.52 -16.55
N SER A 214 16.24 -9.29 -15.48
CA SER A 214 14.82 -9.57 -15.40
C SER A 214 14.01 -8.29 -15.31
N VAL A 215 12.80 -8.34 -15.84
CA VAL A 215 11.87 -7.23 -15.83
C VAL A 215 10.50 -7.68 -15.37
N GLN A 216 9.89 -6.85 -14.54
CA GLN A 216 8.53 -7.03 -14.02
C GLN A 216 7.72 -5.78 -14.39
N PRO A 217 7.00 -5.79 -15.53
CA PRO A 217 6.09 -4.70 -15.86
C PRO A 217 4.99 -4.59 -14.81
N PHE A 218 4.78 -3.38 -14.29
CA PHE A 218 3.64 -3.09 -13.43
C PHE A 218 2.41 -2.78 -14.27
N ILE A 219 2.59 -1.97 -15.31
CA ILE A 219 1.56 -1.58 -16.24
C ILE A 219 1.99 -2.01 -17.65
N GLN A 220 1.06 -2.64 -18.38
CA GLN A 220 1.24 -3.01 -19.77
C GLN A 220 0.10 -2.42 -20.61
N LEU A 221 0.44 -1.77 -21.72
CA LEU A 221 -0.50 -1.25 -22.70
C LEU A 221 -0.37 -2.05 -23.98
N LEU A 222 -1.47 -2.64 -24.43
CA LEU A 222 -1.55 -3.52 -25.59
C LEU A 222 -2.67 -3.08 -26.54
N CYS A 223 -2.95 -3.88 -27.55
CA CYS A 223 -4.00 -3.72 -28.56
C CYS A 223 -3.69 -2.70 -29.68
N SER A 224 -3.20 -1.53 -29.39
CA SER A 224 -2.75 -0.52 -30.38
C SER A 224 -1.24 -0.49 -30.56
N GLY A 225 -0.53 -1.29 -29.78
CA GLY A 225 0.93 -1.38 -29.69
C GLY A 225 1.30 -2.29 -28.54
N SER A 226 2.57 -2.32 -28.18
CA SER A 226 3.04 -3.00 -26.96
C SER A 226 3.98 -2.07 -26.22
N MET A 227 3.63 -1.70 -25.01
CA MET A 227 4.38 -0.76 -24.19
C MET A 227 4.17 -1.04 -22.71
N SER A 228 5.22 -0.87 -21.92
CA SER A 228 5.16 -0.90 -20.46
C SER A 228 5.59 0.46 -19.92
N PRO A 229 4.67 1.31 -19.49
CA PRO A 229 5.04 2.64 -18.98
C PRO A 229 5.74 2.59 -17.63
N LEU A 230 5.48 1.60 -16.79
CA LEU A 230 6.01 1.53 -15.43
C LEU A 230 6.29 0.07 -15.05
N GLY A 231 7.39 -0.17 -14.36
CA GLY A 231 7.77 -1.51 -13.93
C GLY A 231 9.04 -1.55 -13.09
N LEU A 232 9.55 -2.77 -12.87
CA LEU A 232 10.81 -3.04 -12.20
C LEU A 232 11.78 -3.67 -13.19
N ASN A 233 13.02 -3.17 -13.22
CA ASN A 233 14.13 -3.71 -14.02
C ASN A 233 15.37 -3.87 -13.15
N SER A 234 15.83 -5.11 -12.99
CA SER A 234 17.07 -5.43 -12.27
C SER A 234 17.18 -4.74 -10.89
N GLY A 235 16.09 -4.69 -10.15
CA GLY A 235 16.05 -4.11 -8.80
C GLY A 235 15.89 -2.59 -8.76
N SER A 236 15.53 -1.94 -9.87
CA SER A 236 15.19 -0.52 -9.92
C SER A 236 13.81 -0.31 -10.52
N ILE A 237 13.03 0.62 -9.98
CA ILE A 237 11.79 1.05 -10.63
C ILE A 237 12.17 1.83 -11.89
N TRP A 238 11.53 1.50 -12.98
CA TRP A 238 11.72 2.20 -14.24
C TRP A 238 10.41 2.76 -14.77
N GLY A 239 10.51 3.87 -15.48
CA GLY A 239 9.42 4.47 -16.23
C GLY A 239 9.87 4.74 -17.66
N SER A 240 8.98 4.57 -18.62
CA SER A 240 9.28 4.84 -20.01
C SER A 240 8.06 5.36 -20.73
N VAL A 241 8.26 6.41 -21.51
CA VAL A 241 7.36 6.81 -22.58
C VAL A 241 8.01 6.48 -23.90
N TRP A 242 7.24 5.97 -24.84
CA TRP A 242 7.73 5.52 -26.15
C TRP A 242 8.63 6.58 -26.79
N SER A 243 9.79 6.17 -27.31
CA SER A 243 10.83 6.96 -27.98
C SER A 243 11.79 7.75 -27.06
N LEU A 244 11.60 7.75 -25.76
CA LEU A 244 12.52 8.37 -24.82
C LEU A 244 13.38 7.31 -24.12
N PRO A 245 14.59 7.66 -23.66
CA PRO A 245 15.36 6.79 -22.80
C PRO A 245 14.60 6.48 -21.51
N ASP A 246 14.78 5.26 -21.00
CA ASP A 246 14.17 4.83 -19.75
C ASP A 246 14.58 5.72 -18.58
N LEU A 247 13.61 6.10 -17.77
CA LEU A 247 13.83 6.73 -16.47
C LEU A 247 14.06 5.63 -15.45
N VAL A 248 15.09 5.73 -14.62
CA VAL A 248 15.45 4.68 -13.66
C VAL A 248 15.64 5.27 -12.28
N SER A 249 15.07 4.63 -11.27
CA SER A 249 15.27 4.97 -9.86
C SER A 249 16.60 4.40 -9.33
N PRO A 250 17.09 4.87 -8.19
CA PRO A 250 18.00 4.07 -7.35
C PRO A 250 17.42 2.68 -7.07
N GLY A 251 18.26 1.73 -6.68
CA GLY A 251 17.82 0.39 -6.32
C GLY A 251 16.74 0.40 -5.23
N VAL A 252 15.78 -0.47 -5.34
CA VAL A 252 14.70 -0.68 -4.35
C VAL A 252 14.90 -2.02 -3.64
N HIS A 253 14.26 -2.19 -2.49
CA HIS A 253 14.39 -3.37 -1.66
C HIS A 253 13.10 -4.19 -1.69
N GLN A 254 13.22 -5.50 -1.63
CA GLN A 254 12.06 -6.36 -1.38
C GLN A 254 11.54 -6.16 0.05
N GLY A 255 10.26 -6.37 0.24
CA GLY A 255 9.65 -6.23 1.55
C GLY A 255 9.27 -4.80 1.93
N GLU A 256 9.27 -3.87 0.98
CA GLU A 256 8.93 -2.46 1.21
C GLU A 256 7.85 -1.99 0.22
N TRP A 257 7.02 -1.04 0.67
CA TRP A 257 6.07 -0.33 -0.16
C TRP A 257 6.72 0.86 -0.85
N TYR A 258 6.41 1.03 -2.13
CA TYR A 258 6.85 2.17 -2.93
C TYR A 258 5.65 2.83 -3.61
N ASP A 259 5.48 4.13 -3.40
CA ASP A 259 4.65 4.98 -4.27
C ASP A 259 5.42 5.23 -5.56
N THR A 260 4.86 4.81 -6.69
CA THR A 260 5.48 4.93 -8.00
C THR A 260 4.62 5.78 -8.90
N VAL A 261 5.20 6.86 -9.44
CA VAL A 261 4.47 7.77 -10.32
C VAL A 261 5.30 8.08 -11.57
N LEU A 262 4.70 7.82 -12.74
CA LEU A 262 5.20 8.29 -14.02
C LEU A 262 4.29 9.39 -14.54
N SER A 263 4.84 10.57 -14.80
CA SER A 263 4.09 11.73 -15.30
C SER A 263 4.73 12.29 -16.57
N TYR A 264 3.93 12.44 -17.61
CA TYR A 264 4.33 13.08 -18.87
C TYR A 264 3.58 14.40 -19.07
N ASN A 265 4.33 15.46 -19.40
CA ASN A 265 3.82 16.77 -19.72
C ASN A 265 4.11 17.10 -21.19
N ASN A 266 3.09 17.00 -22.05
CA ASN A 266 3.23 17.21 -23.48
C ASN A 266 3.58 18.66 -23.87
N ALA A 267 3.23 19.67 -23.06
CA ALA A 267 3.53 21.07 -23.32
C ALA A 267 5.03 21.38 -23.20
N THR A 268 5.75 20.63 -22.36
CA THR A 268 7.19 20.80 -22.14
C THR A 268 8.00 19.62 -22.69
N GLY A 269 7.35 18.54 -23.12
CA GLY A 269 7.98 17.27 -23.45
C GLY A 269 8.64 16.57 -22.25
N ASN A 270 8.32 16.99 -21.02
CA ASN A 270 8.99 16.47 -19.83
C ASN A 270 8.33 15.16 -19.37
N ASP A 271 9.14 14.12 -19.32
CA ASP A 271 8.83 12.81 -18.72
C ASP A 271 9.52 12.73 -17.36
N SER A 272 8.82 12.28 -16.34
CA SER A 272 9.29 12.35 -14.97
C SER A 272 8.85 11.13 -14.15
N LEU A 273 9.82 10.45 -13.56
CA LEU A 273 9.62 9.33 -12.63
C LEU A 273 9.78 9.82 -11.19
N TYR A 274 8.79 9.52 -10.37
CA TYR A 274 8.82 9.77 -8.94
C TYR A 274 8.72 8.46 -8.18
N VAL A 275 9.46 8.39 -7.08
CA VAL A 275 9.37 7.28 -6.11
C VAL A 275 9.23 7.90 -4.72
N ASN A 276 8.26 7.42 -3.96
CA ASN A 276 7.93 7.95 -2.63
C ASN A 276 7.75 9.48 -2.62
N GLY A 277 7.06 9.98 -3.67
CA GLY A 277 6.77 11.40 -3.84
C GLY A 277 7.98 12.28 -4.16
N ASN A 278 9.14 11.72 -4.46
CA ASN A 278 10.36 12.45 -4.83
C ASN A 278 10.72 12.19 -6.31
N LEU A 279 11.09 13.24 -7.03
CA LEU A 279 11.60 13.10 -8.40
C LEU A 279 12.93 12.34 -8.37
N VAL A 280 13.00 11.20 -9.07
CA VAL A 280 14.20 10.36 -9.13
C VAL A 280 14.88 10.39 -10.49
N SER A 281 14.11 10.62 -11.56
CA SER A 281 14.64 10.72 -12.92
C SER A 281 13.71 11.55 -13.80
N SER A 282 14.24 12.27 -14.76
CA SER A 282 13.45 13.00 -15.75
C SER A 282 14.18 13.10 -17.07
N ASN A 283 13.41 13.19 -18.16
CA ASN A 283 13.91 13.37 -19.53
C ASN A 283 13.04 14.37 -20.28
N ILE A 284 13.54 14.87 -21.40
CA ILE A 284 12.79 15.78 -22.29
C ILE A 284 12.81 15.22 -23.69
N GLY A 285 11.65 15.07 -24.29
CA GLY A 285 11.49 14.61 -25.66
C GLY A 285 10.01 14.55 -26.08
N GLU A 286 9.81 14.19 -27.34
CA GLU A 286 8.47 13.96 -27.85
C GLU A 286 8.02 12.53 -27.55
N GLU A 287 6.82 12.41 -27.02
CA GLU A 287 6.17 11.15 -26.78
C GLU A 287 5.59 10.57 -28.08
N SER A 288 5.73 9.28 -28.26
CA SER A 288 5.08 8.52 -29.35
C SER A 288 4.24 7.38 -28.78
N TRP A 289 3.14 7.71 -28.09
CA TRP A 289 2.18 6.70 -27.65
C TRP A 289 1.40 6.15 -28.84
N PRO A 290 1.07 4.86 -28.86
CA PRO A 290 0.16 4.36 -29.86
C PRO A 290 -1.20 5.06 -29.74
N PRO A 291 -1.72 5.64 -30.85
CA PRO A 291 -2.99 6.35 -30.79
C PRO A 291 -4.17 5.38 -30.68
N GLY A 292 -5.20 5.78 -29.93
CA GLY A 292 -6.49 5.10 -29.91
C GLY A 292 -6.78 4.36 -28.62
N SER A 293 -7.62 3.34 -28.73
CA SER A 293 -7.99 2.49 -27.59
C SER A 293 -6.91 1.47 -27.30
N VAL A 294 -6.44 1.43 -26.06
CA VAL A 294 -5.47 0.46 -25.57
C VAL A 294 -6.17 -0.56 -24.66
N CYS A 295 -5.61 -1.77 -24.62
CA CYS A 295 -5.88 -2.72 -23.57
C CYS A 295 -4.90 -2.44 -22.44
N PHE A 296 -5.40 -1.96 -21.32
CA PHE A 296 -4.60 -1.64 -20.15
C PHE A 296 -4.57 -2.86 -19.24
N TYR A 297 -3.37 -3.26 -18.84
CA TYR A 297 -3.16 -4.33 -17.88
C TYR A 297 -2.34 -3.81 -16.70
N LEU A 298 -2.82 -4.09 -15.50
CA LEU A 298 -2.01 -4.13 -14.30
C LEU A 298 -1.45 -5.55 -14.18
N GLY A 299 -0.11 -5.69 -14.13
CA GLY A 299 0.56 -6.96 -14.36
C GLY A 299 0.83 -7.23 -15.84
N TYR A 300 1.38 -8.39 -16.16
CA TYR A 300 1.79 -8.76 -17.52
C TYR A 300 0.96 -9.95 -18.06
N PRO A 301 0.18 -9.78 -19.12
CA PRO A 301 -0.61 -10.86 -19.70
C PRO A 301 0.27 -11.82 -20.50
N ASN A 302 0.01 -13.12 -20.39
CA ASN A 302 0.74 -14.18 -21.09
C ASN A 302 0.61 -14.09 -22.63
N GLY A 303 1.66 -14.49 -23.35
CA GLY A 303 1.62 -14.68 -24.80
C GLY A 303 1.87 -13.43 -25.64
N HIS A 304 2.21 -12.31 -25.04
CA HIS A 304 2.58 -11.10 -25.77
C HIS A 304 4.11 -11.00 -25.98
N PRO A 305 4.57 -10.54 -27.15
CA PRO A 305 6.00 -10.43 -27.43
C PRO A 305 6.66 -9.43 -26.49
N THR A 306 7.87 -9.77 -26.08
CA THR A 306 8.72 -9.03 -25.15
C THR A 306 9.30 -7.72 -25.70
N SER A 307 8.70 -7.12 -26.73
CA SER A 307 9.12 -5.82 -27.26
C SER A 307 8.73 -4.66 -26.34
N VAL A 308 9.16 -4.77 -25.07
CA VAL A 308 8.68 -3.94 -23.98
C VAL A 308 9.61 -2.75 -23.73
N TYR A 309 10.72 -2.61 -24.51
CA TYR A 309 11.81 -1.70 -24.14
C TYR A 309 12.19 -0.71 -25.23
N ALA A 310 12.29 0.55 -24.83
CA ALA A 310 12.90 1.60 -25.63
C ALA A 310 14.43 1.43 -25.79
N SER A 311 15.10 0.73 -24.89
CA SER A 311 16.56 0.61 -24.84
C SER A 311 17.18 -0.48 -25.74
N GLY A 312 16.38 -1.23 -26.49
CA GLY A 312 16.90 -2.24 -27.45
C GLY A 312 17.47 -3.53 -26.82
N ASN A 313 17.47 -3.66 -25.51
CA ASN A 313 17.86 -4.87 -24.81
C ASN A 313 16.64 -5.75 -24.54
N THR A 314 16.54 -6.89 -25.20
CA THR A 314 15.55 -7.91 -24.83
C THR A 314 15.95 -8.52 -23.50
N PRO A 315 15.12 -8.42 -22.43
CA PRO A 315 15.44 -9.08 -21.18
C PRO A 315 15.41 -10.59 -21.36
N SER A 316 16.24 -11.27 -20.61
CA SER A 316 16.27 -12.73 -20.60
C SER A 316 15.05 -13.34 -19.96
N ILE A 317 14.40 -12.60 -19.04
CA ILE A 317 13.26 -13.05 -18.25
C ILE A 317 12.28 -11.89 -18.10
N VAL A 318 11.01 -12.13 -18.43
CA VAL A 318 9.89 -11.24 -18.07
C VAL A 318 9.03 -11.99 -17.07
N SER A 319 8.85 -11.43 -15.89
CA SER A 319 7.97 -11.98 -14.86
C SER A 319 6.82 -11.01 -14.59
N THR A 320 5.74 -11.51 -14.02
CA THR A 320 4.67 -10.65 -13.51
C THR A 320 5.10 -10.02 -12.18
N ILE A 321 4.31 -9.07 -11.68
CA ILE A 321 4.44 -8.56 -10.31
C ILE A 321 4.40 -9.75 -9.35
N ASP A 322 5.33 -9.79 -8.41
CA ASP A 322 5.35 -10.70 -7.27
C ASP A 322 5.25 -9.86 -6.00
N GLY A 323 4.04 -9.73 -5.47
CA GLY A 323 3.76 -8.87 -4.35
C GLY A 323 2.37 -8.24 -4.36
N PHE A 324 2.25 -7.07 -3.75
CA PHE A 324 0.96 -6.41 -3.57
C PHE A 324 0.90 -5.08 -4.31
N VAL A 325 -0.31 -4.74 -4.75
CA VAL A 325 -0.61 -3.45 -5.37
C VAL A 325 -1.82 -2.82 -4.68
N SER A 326 -1.75 -1.52 -4.48
CA SER A 326 -2.85 -0.73 -3.94
C SER A 326 -2.95 0.62 -4.66
N ASN A 327 -4.14 1.20 -4.66
CA ASN A 327 -4.38 2.59 -5.01
C ASN A 327 -3.86 2.99 -6.40
N LEU A 328 -4.26 2.24 -7.45
CA LEU A 328 -3.95 2.61 -8.83
C LEU A 328 -4.80 3.81 -9.27
N GLN A 329 -4.13 4.82 -9.81
CA GLN A 329 -4.76 6.01 -10.37
C GLN A 329 -4.14 6.34 -11.74
N TYR A 330 -5.00 6.55 -12.74
CA TYR A 330 -4.59 7.06 -14.04
C TYR A 330 -5.28 8.39 -14.32
N TYR A 331 -4.48 9.39 -14.63
CA TYR A 331 -4.93 10.73 -14.98
C TYR A 331 -4.61 11.04 -16.44
N ASN A 332 -5.55 11.58 -17.16
CA ASN A 332 -5.34 12.18 -18.48
C ASN A 332 -4.77 13.62 -18.37
N HIS A 333 -3.91 13.82 -17.38
CA HIS A 333 -3.26 15.08 -17.03
C HIS A 333 -1.88 14.81 -16.46
N SER A 334 -0.95 15.74 -16.68
CA SER A 334 0.33 15.76 -15.96
C SER A 334 0.13 16.38 -14.58
N LEU A 335 0.43 15.64 -13.54
CA LEU A 335 0.39 16.15 -12.16
C LEU A 335 1.66 16.93 -11.84
N SER A 336 1.50 18.03 -11.11
CA SER A 336 2.64 18.82 -10.61
C SER A 336 3.38 18.06 -9.49
N PRO A 337 4.66 18.38 -9.21
CA PRO A 337 5.41 17.76 -8.10
C PRO A 337 4.72 17.86 -6.74
N ALA A 338 4.01 18.98 -6.48
CA ALA A 338 3.24 19.17 -5.25
C ALA A 338 2.05 18.20 -5.15
N GLN A 339 1.33 17.97 -6.25
CA GLN A 339 0.22 17.02 -6.33
C GLN A 339 0.72 15.58 -6.17
N ILE A 340 1.85 15.24 -6.78
CA ILE A 340 2.49 13.92 -6.61
C ILE A 340 2.92 13.71 -5.16
N LYS A 341 3.51 14.73 -4.53
CA LYS A 341 3.82 14.66 -3.10
C LYS A 341 2.58 14.48 -2.23
N GLN A 342 1.45 15.09 -2.63
CA GLN A 342 0.16 14.89 -1.95
C GLN A 342 -0.35 13.46 -2.10
N LEU A 343 -0.24 12.82 -3.28
CA LEU A 343 -0.59 11.40 -3.46
C LEU A 343 0.22 10.51 -2.51
N TYR A 344 1.53 10.68 -2.47
CA TYR A 344 2.41 9.97 -1.57
C TYR A 344 2.00 10.12 -0.09
N THR A 345 1.81 11.37 0.37
CA THR A 345 1.46 11.63 1.78
C THR A 345 0.06 11.16 2.16
N SER A 346 -0.82 10.92 1.17
CA SER A 346 -2.15 10.34 1.38
C SER A 346 -2.11 8.82 1.60
N GLY A 347 -0.98 8.17 1.30
CA GLY A 347 -0.72 6.76 1.55
C GLY A 347 -1.56 5.81 0.71
N LEU A 348 -1.58 4.54 1.15
CA LEU A 348 -2.26 3.44 0.45
C LEU A 348 -3.77 3.63 0.24
N THR A 349 -4.41 4.48 1.03
CA THR A 349 -5.86 4.79 0.94
C THR A 349 -6.13 6.16 0.34
N GLY A 350 -5.09 6.79 -0.25
CA GLY A 350 -5.17 8.13 -0.83
C GLY A 350 -6.26 8.23 -1.89
N LYS A 351 -7.05 9.30 -1.82
CA LYS A 351 -8.03 9.62 -2.87
C LYS A 351 -7.37 10.40 -3.99
N PRO A 352 -7.94 10.37 -5.20
CA PRO A 352 -7.48 11.22 -6.30
C PRO A 352 -7.42 12.69 -5.92
N ILE A 353 -6.52 13.41 -6.58
CA ILE A 353 -6.32 14.85 -6.36
C ILE A 353 -7.61 15.60 -6.63
N SER A 354 -8.07 16.34 -5.63
CA SER A 354 -9.30 17.13 -5.72
C SER A 354 -9.24 18.16 -6.86
N GLY A 355 -10.29 18.21 -7.67
CA GLY A 355 -10.37 19.12 -8.83
C GLY A 355 -9.63 18.65 -10.07
N MET A 356 -8.98 17.47 -10.04
CA MET A 356 -8.40 16.82 -11.22
C MET A 356 -9.30 15.68 -11.67
N ASN A 357 -9.51 15.57 -12.98
CA ASN A 357 -10.23 14.42 -13.54
C ASN A 357 -9.30 13.21 -13.57
N VAL A 358 -9.63 12.21 -12.74
CA VAL A 358 -9.00 10.90 -12.80
C VAL A 358 -9.79 10.02 -13.76
N ASP A 359 -9.10 9.37 -14.69
CA ASP A 359 -9.74 8.49 -15.69
C ASP A 359 -10.02 7.11 -15.13
N VAL A 360 -9.11 6.58 -14.33
CA VAL A 360 -9.24 5.29 -13.63
C VAL A 360 -8.81 5.48 -12.18
N PHE A 361 -9.62 5.02 -11.26
CA PHE A 361 -9.28 4.94 -9.85
C PHE A 361 -9.68 3.58 -9.27
N TRP A 362 -8.69 2.72 -9.09
CA TRP A 362 -8.85 1.44 -8.41
C TRP A 362 -8.16 1.49 -7.05
N PRO A 363 -8.90 1.64 -5.95
CA PRO A 363 -8.34 1.50 -4.60
C PRO A 363 -7.71 0.13 -4.36
N LEU A 364 -8.18 -0.90 -5.07
CA LEU A 364 -7.78 -2.32 -4.94
C LEU A 364 -8.04 -2.87 -3.52
N ASN A 365 -9.05 -2.31 -2.87
CA ASN A 365 -9.45 -2.66 -1.51
C ASN A 365 -10.59 -3.69 -1.54
N GLY A 366 -10.26 -4.94 -1.88
CA GLY A 366 -11.18 -6.06 -1.99
C GLY A 366 -11.81 -6.24 -3.39
N SER A 367 -11.53 -5.35 -4.34
CA SER A 367 -12.01 -5.44 -5.72
C SER A 367 -11.26 -4.50 -6.65
N ALA A 368 -11.42 -4.69 -7.97
CA ALA A 368 -10.96 -3.78 -9.01
C ALA A 368 -12.10 -2.89 -9.55
N VAL A 369 -13.03 -2.49 -8.71
CA VAL A 369 -14.10 -1.54 -9.06
C VAL A 369 -13.50 -0.16 -9.26
N ASP A 370 -13.94 0.53 -10.31
CA ASP A 370 -13.53 1.90 -10.62
C ASP A 370 -14.35 2.92 -9.82
N TYR A 371 -13.65 3.74 -9.05
CA TYR A 371 -14.23 4.81 -8.25
C TYR A 371 -14.00 6.20 -8.86
N SER A 372 -13.49 6.29 -10.10
CA SER A 372 -13.37 7.55 -10.85
C SER A 372 -14.72 8.12 -11.29
N GLY A 373 -15.73 7.24 -11.42
CA GLY A 373 -17.02 7.57 -12.00
C GLY A 373 -17.11 7.28 -13.50
N ASN A 374 -16.03 6.82 -14.14
CA ASN A 374 -15.98 6.54 -15.59
C ASN A 374 -16.36 5.08 -15.95
N GLY A 375 -16.64 4.24 -14.94
CA GLY A 375 -17.08 2.86 -15.12
C GLY A 375 -16.01 1.92 -15.69
N LYS A 376 -14.74 2.22 -15.49
CA LYS A 376 -13.57 1.46 -15.94
C LYS A 376 -13.23 0.35 -14.95
N ASN A 377 -14.18 -0.51 -14.62
CA ASN A 377 -13.92 -1.64 -13.72
C ASN A 377 -12.90 -2.60 -14.33
N GLY A 378 -11.98 -3.08 -13.50
CA GLY A 378 -10.98 -4.06 -13.90
C GLY A 378 -11.56 -5.47 -13.97
N ILE A 379 -11.20 -6.21 -15.03
CA ILE A 379 -11.45 -7.65 -15.15
C ILE A 379 -10.29 -8.35 -14.45
N VAL A 380 -10.58 -9.06 -13.38
CA VAL A 380 -9.57 -9.70 -12.51
C VAL A 380 -9.32 -11.13 -12.98
N SER A 381 -8.05 -11.50 -13.17
CA SER A 381 -7.61 -12.86 -13.47
C SER A 381 -6.46 -13.23 -12.54
N GLU A 382 -6.61 -14.33 -11.76
CA GLU A 382 -5.60 -14.87 -10.85
C GLU A 382 -4.97 -13.84 -9.88
N VAL A 383 -5.72 -12.80 -9.52
CA VAL A 383 -5.37 -11.82 -8.47
C VAL A 383 -6.25 -12.07 -7.28
N LEU A 384 -5.65 -12.14 -6.10
CA LEU A 384 -6.39 -12.23 -4.85
C LEU A 384 -6.42 -10.86 -4.16
N PHE A 385 -7.44 -10.65 -3.35
CA PHE A 385 -7.50 -9.51 -2.45
C PHE A 385 -7.27 -10.02 -1.03
N THR A 386 -6.14 -9.64 -0.45
CA THR A 386 -5.72 -10.15 0.87
C THR A 386 -5.60 -9.02 1.89
N SER A 387 -5.92 -9.35 3.13
CA SER A 387 -5.62 -8.51 4.29
C SER A 387 -4.24 -8.83 4.89
N ASN A 388 -3.64 -9.96 4.50
CA ASN A 388 -2.34 -10.41 4.97
C ASN A 388 -1.18 -9.73 4.21
N TYR A 389 -1.08 -8.43 4.31
CA TYR A 389 0.03 -7.63 3.78
C TYR A 389 0.74 -6.90 4.91
N GLN A 390 2.01 -6.58 4.72
CA GLN A 390 2.79 -5.86 5.72
C GLN A 390 2.55 -4.35 5.60
N ASP A 391 2.27 -3.71 6.72
CA ASP A 391 2.20 -2.26 6.87
C ASP A 391 3.59 -1.74 7.27
N THR A 392 4.58 -2.01 6.43
CA THR A 392 5.88 -1.36 6.61
C THR A 392 5.66 0.13 6.63
N GLU A 393 6.07 0.77 7.72
CA GLU A 393 5.91 2.21 7.87
C GLU A 393 6.42 2.90 6.60
N LEU A 394 5.59 3.80 6.08
CA LEU A 394 5.96 4.68 4.98
C LEU A 394 7.06 5.61 5.51
N SER A 395 8.31 5.15 5.45
CA SER A 395 9.49 5.86 5.95
C SER A 395 9.87 7.06 5.08
#